data_ba348e2a3b3ae486693b888a1367cf10
#
_entry.id   ba348e2a3b3ae486693b888a1367cf10
#
_cell.length_a   1.000
_cell.length_b   1.000
_cell.length_c   1.000
_cell.angle_alpha   90.00
_cell.angle_beta   90.00
_cell.angle_gamma   90.00
#
_symmetry.space_group_name_H-M   'P 1'
#
loop_
_entity.id
_entity.type
_entity.pdbx_description
1 polymer ?
#
loop_
_entity_poly.entity_id
_entity_poly.type
_entity_poly.pdbx_seq_one_letter_code
_entity_poly.pdbx_strand_id
1 'polypeptide(L)'
;MWKWACLVPHPPIIIPEVGRGNEKEAVRTIQGMSDLTQRLEKEKPDILFLLSPHAPYTRGLLFLEAQLYKGDLSLFGVPEISMQINGNEEKTELISNYLKQSVPVEVIKEKKGHLDHASLVPLYFFYKKWGSLPNLILAN
;
A
#
# COMPACT_ATOMS: atom_id res chain seq x y z
N MET A 1 16.39 9.37 -4.46
CA MET A 1 15.88 9.55 -5.85
C MET A 1 14.69 8.62 -6.06
N TRP A 2 13.59 9.11 -6.67
CA TRP A 2 12.46 8.27 -7.07
C TRP A 2 12.91 7.27 -8.13
N LYS A 3 12.61 5.98 -7.92
CA LYS A 3 12.91 4.93 -8.91
C LYS A 3 11.77 4.76 -9.90
N TRP A 4 10.53 4.77 -9.40
CA TRP A 4 9.33 4.61 -10.21
C TRP A 4 8.09 5.13 -9.46
N ALA A 5 7.01 5.34 -10.18
CA ALA A 5 5.68 5.58 -9.66
C ALA A 5 4.68 4.78 -10.49
N CYS A 6 3.63 4.25 -9.87
CA CYS A 6 2.58 3.53 -10.56
C CYS A 6 1.21 3.81 -9.93
N LEU A 7 0.19 3.73 -10.76
CA LEU A 7 -1.20 3.70 -10.34
C LEU A 7 -1.68 2.25 -10.47
N VAL A 8 -2.22 1.70 -9.39
CA VAL A 8 -2.59 0.28 -9.32
C VAL A 8 -4.04 0.12 -8.85
N PRO A 9 -4.75 -0.91 -9.35
CA PRO A 9 -6.09 -1.22 -8.89
C PRO A 9 -6.05 -1.86 -7.49
N HIS A 10 -7.15 -1.70 -6.74
CA HIS A 10 -7.29 -2.27 -5.40
C HIS A 10 -8.60 -3.04 -5.13
N PRO A 11 -9.39 -3.50 -6.12
CA PRO A 11 -10.56 -4.33 -5.83
C PRO A 11 -10.13 -5.66 -5.19
N PRO A 12 -10.68 -6.03 -4.02
CA PRO A 12 -10.28 -7.27 -3.34
C PRO A 12 -10.54 -8.55 -4.16
N ILE A 13 -11.52 -8.51 -5.07
CA ILE A 13 -11.87 -9.65 -5.94
C ILE A 13 -10.71 -10.14 -6.82
N ILE A 14 -9.68 -9.28 -7.09
CA ILE A 14 -8.52 -9.70 -7.88
C ILE A 14 -7.56 -10.62 -7.10
N ILE A 15 -7.77 -10.78 -5.79
CA ILE A 15 -7.09 -11.77 -4.96
C ILE A 15 -7.86 -13.09 -5.06
N PRO A 16 -7.25 -14.19 -5.52
CA PRO A 16 -7.96 -15.45 -5.78
C PRO A 16 -8.73 -15.98 -4.59
N GLU A 17 -8.17 -15.87 -3.40
CA GLU A 17 -8.78 -16.31 -2.15
C GLU A 17 -10.06 -15.52 -1.81
N VAL A 18 -10.15 -14.24 -2.22
CA VAL A 18 -11.35 -13.41 -2.09
C VAL A 18 -12.31 -13.65 -3.25
N GLY A 19 -11.81 -13.75 -4.48
CA GLY A 19 -12.61 -13.92 -5.69
C GLY A 19 -13.31 -15.26 -5.76
N ARG A 20 -12.70 -16.32 -5.23
CA ARG A 20 -13.27 -17.69 -5.16
C ARG A 20 -13.82 -18.20 -6.49
N GLY A 21 -13.13 -17.87 -7.57
CA GLY A 21 -13.52 -18.19 -8.95
C GLY A 21 -14.07 -17.01 -9.76
N ASN A 22 -14.58 -15.94 -9.09
CA ASN A 22 -15.07 -14.74 -9.76
C ASN A 22 -13.92 -13.79 -10.20
N GLU A 23 -12.71 -13.97 -9.66
CA GLU A 23 -11.52 -13.23 -10.10
C GLU A 23 -11.22 -13.43 -11.58
N LYS A 24 -11.76 -14.49 -12.20
CA LYS A 24 -11.63 -14.78 -13.63
C LYS A 24 -12.18 -13.65 -14.51
N GLU A 25 -13.16 -12.90 -14.03
CA GLU A 25 -13.69 -11.73 -14.73
C GLU A 25 -12.67 -10.57 -14.78
N ALA A 26 -11.71 -10.57 -13.86
CA ALA A 26 -10.65 -9.57 -13.75
C ALA A 26 -9.26 -10.08 -14.20
N VAL A 27 -9.20 -11.14 -15.00
CA VAL A 27 -7.94 -11.81 -15.39
C VAL A 27 -6.91 -10.84 -15.98
N ARG A 28 -7.34 -9.87 -16.80
CA ARG A 28 -6.43 -8.86 -17.37
C ARG A 28 -5.82 -7.96 -16.32
N THR A 29 -6.59 -7.59 -15.29
CA THR A 29 -6.12 -6.79 -14.16
C THR A 29 -5.10 -7.57 -13.34
N ILE A 30 -5.40 -8.83 -13.05
CA ILE A 30 -4.49 -9.73 -12.32
C ILE A 30 -3.18 -9.90 -13.09
N GLN A 31 -3.26 -10.15 -14.41
CA GLN A 31 -2.07 -10.26 -15.24
C GLN A 31 -1.26 -8.96 -15.23
N GLY A 32 -1.91 -7.80 -15.37
CA GLY A 32 -1.25 -6.50 -15.30
C GLY A 32 -0.53 -6.26 -13.98
N MET A 33 -1.13 -6.65 -12.84
CA MET A 33 -0.48 -6.58 -11.53
C MET A 33 0.73 -7.52 -11.42
N SER A 34 0.60 -8.74 -11.95
CA SER A 34 1.70 -9.70 -11.99
C SER A 34 2.88 -9.20 -12.83
N ASP A 35 2.60 -8.70 -14.02
CA ASP A 35 3.62 -8.15 -14.94
C ASP A 35 4.30 -6.93 -14.34
N LEU A 36 3.53 -6.03 -13.70
CA LEU A 36 4.07 -4.85 -13.02
C LEU A 36 5.06 -5.25 -11.92
N THR A 37 4.63 -6.12 -11.01
CA THR A 37 5.46 -6.54 -9.87
C THR A 37 6.71 -7.29 -10.31
N GLN A 38 6.61 -8.07 -11.40
CA GLN A 38 7.77 -8.74 -12.01
C GLN A 38 8.76 -7.75 -12.62
N ARG A 39 8.27 -6.75 -13.34
CA ARG A 39 9.13 -5.71 -13.94
C ARG A 39 9.88 -4.91 -12.87
N LEU A 40 9.20 -4.56 -11.78
CA LEU A 40 9.76 -3.77 -10.68
C LEU A 40 10.62 -4.58 -9.70
N GLU A 41 10.63 -5.90 -9.79
CA GLU A 41 11.41 -6.76 -8.91
C GLU A 41 12.91 -6.45 -8.91
N LYS A 42 13.44 -6.10 -10.08
CA LYS A 42 14.88 -5.75 -10.27
C LYS A 42 15.23 -4.35 -9.73
N GLU A 43 14.22 -3.54 -9.47
CA GLU A 43 14.36 -2.16 -9.04
C GLU A 43 13.67 -1.92 -7.69
N LYS A 44 13.73 -2.90 -6.79
CA LYS A 44 13.15 -2.76 -5.45
C LYS A 44 13.66 -1.47 -4.80
N PRO A 45 12.76 -0.63 -4.28
CA PRO A 45 13.15 0.57 -3.55
C PRO A 45 13.48 0.21 -2.09
N ASP A 46 14.13 1.12 -1.39
CA ASP A 46 14.34 1.00 0.07
C ASP A 46 13.06 1.34 0.84
N ILE A 47 12.18 2.13 0.25
CA ILE A 47 10.92 2.60 0.83
C ILE A 47 9.82 2.60 -0.23
N LEU A 48 8.65 2.09 0.14
CA LEU A 48 7.41 2.28 -0.61
C LEU A 48 6.66 3.49 -0.04
N PHE A 49 6.32 4.44 -0.89
CA PHE A 49 5.38 5.50 -0.56
C PHE A 49 4.04 5.19 -1.21
N LEU A 50 3.05 4.86 -0.40
CA LEU A 50 1.72 4.46 -0.84
C LEU A 50 0.71 5.55 -0.51
N LEU A 51 -0.05 5.97 -1.52
CA LEU A 51 -1.21 6.84 -1.39
C LEU A 51 -2.47 5.98 -1.46
N SER A 52 -3.24 5.92 -0.37
CA SER A 52 -4.51 5.20 -0.31
C SER A 52 -5.68 6.18 -0.53
N PRO A 53 -6.67 5.84 -1.35
CA PRO A 53 -7.84 6.69 -1.55
C PRO A 53 -8.88 6.60 -0.43
N HIS A 54 -8.67 5.79 0.60
CA HIS A 54 -9.67 5.46 1.63
C HIS A 54 -9.49 6.18 2.96
N ALA A 55 -8.53 7.08 3.08
CA ALA A 55 -8.36 7.83 4.32
C ALA A 55 -9.45 8.91 4.49
N PRO A 56 -9.62 9.44 5.71
CA PRO A 56 -10.56 10.53 5.95
C PRO A 56 -10.31 11.71 5.02
N TYR A 57 -11.37 12.37 4.59
CA TYR A 57 -11.28 13.57 3.77
C TYR A 57 -10.55 14.69 4.51
N THR A 58 -9.42 15.12 3.98
CA THR A 58 -8.70 16.31 4.39
C THR A 58 -8.60 17.29 3.23
N ARG A 59 -8.22 18.53 3.52
CA ARG A 59 -7.99 19.53 2.46
C ARG A 59 -6.64 19.36 1.74
N GLY A 60 -5.87 18.35 2.09
CA GLY A 60 -4.54 18.09 1.56
C GLY A 60 -4.14 16.64 1.75
N LEU A 61 -2.88 16.40 1.99
CA LEU A 61 -2.37 15.06 2.26
C LEU A 61 -2.46 14.74 3.76
N LEU A 62 -2.91 13.54 4.08
CA LEU A 62 -2.89 13.01 5.43
C LEU A 62 -1.86 11.87 5.50
N PHE A 63 -0.80 12.07 6.27
CA PHE A 63 0.17 11.02 6.56
C PHE A 63 -0.24 10.25 7.81
N LEU A 64 -0.19 8.95 7.73
CA LEU A 64 -0.26 8.06 8.88
C LEU A 64 1.16 7.63 9.25
N GLU A 65 1.75 8.28 10.24
CA GLU A 65 3.09 7.94 10.72
C GLU A 65 3.00 6.81 11.76
N ALA A 66 3.60 5.66 11.47
CA ALA A 66 3.58 4.52 12.36
C ALA A 66 4.88 3.71 12.28
N GLN A 67 5.26 3.07 13.39
CA GLN A 67 6.40 2.14 13.41
C GLN A 67 6.08 0.83 12.70
N LEU A 68 4.83 0.42 12.75
CA LEU A 68 4.37 -0.84 12.20
C LEU A 68 2.96 -0.67 11.65
N TYR A 69 2.77 -1.04 10.40
CA TYR A 69 1.46 -1.12 9.78
C TYR A 69 0.97 -2.57 9.79
N LYS A 70 -0.33 -2.76 10.08
CA LYS A 70 -0.99 -4.07 10.08
C LYS A 70 -2.36 -3.99 9.41
N GLY A 71 -2.73 -5.06 8.74
CA GLY A 71 -4.06 -5.22 8.20
C GLY A 71 -4.29 -6.64 7.70
N ASP A 72 -5.55 -6.98 7.49
CA ASP A 72 -6.00 -8.25 6.93
C ASP A 72 -7.23 -8.06 6.06
N LEU A 73 -7.63 -9.14 5.39
CA LEU A 73 -8.83 -9.16 4.54
C LEU A 73 -10.02 -9.88 5.22
N SER A 74 -10.13 -9.80 6.54
CA SER A 74 -11.23 -10.40 7.31
C SER A 74 -12.61 -9.88 6.88
N LEU A 75 -12.70 -8.59 6.52
CA LEU A 75 -13.93 -7.99 5.99
C LEU A 75 -14.41 -8.63 4.67
N PHE A 76 -13.52 -9.33 3.97
CA PHE A 76 -13.80 -10.07 2.74
C PHE A 76 -13.82 -11.59 2.96
N GLY A 77 -13.83 -12.02 4.23
CA GLY A 77 -13.92 -13.42 4.63
C GLY A 77 -12.62 -14.21 4.47
N VAL A 78 -11.47 -13.52 4.45
CA VAL A 78 -10.13 -14.11 4.24
C VAL A 78 -9.12 -13.53 5.25
N PRO A 79 -9.30 -13.78 6.56
CA PRO A 79 -8.43 -13.24 7.60
C PRO A 79 -6.99 -13.76 7.54
N GLU A 80 -6.76 -14.90 6.89
CA GLU A 80 -5.43 -15.48 6.69
C GLU A 80 -4.55 -14.65 5.75
N ILE A 81 -5.14 -13.80 4.89
CA ILE A 81 -4.39 -12.80 4.15
C ILE A 81 -4.23 -11.58 5.04
N SER A 82 -3.14 -11.58 5.77
CA SER A 82 -2.74 -10.51 6.67
C SER A 82 -1.32 -10.06 6.37
N MET A 83 -1.03 -8.80 6.67
CA MET A 83 0.30 -8.22 6.48
C MET A 83 0.74 -7.40 7.68
N GLN A 84 2.05 -7.42 7.91
CA GLN A 84 2.75 -6.53 8.81
C GLN A 84 3.93 -5.94 8.06
N ILE A 85 4.03 -4.61 8.04
CA ILE A 85 5.07 -3.90 7.31
C ILE A 85 5.63 -2.82 8.22
N ASN A 86 6.95 -2.74 8.33
CA ASN A 86 7.59 -1.69 9.11
C ASN A 86 7.36 -0.33 8.44
N GLY A 87 7.04 0.65 9.27
CA GLY A 87 7.01 2.05 8.84
C GLY A 87 8.41 2.66 8.83
N ASN A 88 8.48 3.89 8.37
CA ASN A 88 9.68 4.70 8.44
C ASN A 88 9.33 6.10 8.92
N GLU A 89 9.30 6.29 10.25
CA GLU A 89 8.91 7.55 10.89
C GLU A 89 9.81 8.71 10.45
N GLU A 90 11.13 8.51 10.43
CA GLU A 90 12.11 9.53 10.00
C GLU A 90 11.81 10.05 8.58
N LYS A 91 11.56 9.14 7.64
CA LYS A 91 11.29 9.54 6.25
C LYS A 91 9.86 10.07 6.07
N THR A 92 8.90 9.58 6.86
CA THR A 92 7.55 10.15 6.91
C THR A 92 7.61 11.62 7.35
N GLU A 93 8.33 11.91 8.43
CA GLU A 93 8.51 13.27 8.92
C GLU A 93 9.23 14.14 7.90
N LEU A 94 10.32 13.65 7.31
CA LEU A 94 11.08 14.39 6.30
C LEU A 94 10.21 14.77 5.10
N ILE A 95 9.47 13.81 4.54
CA ILE A 95 8.64 14.02 3.34
C ILE A 95 7.44 14.92 3.68
N SER A 96 6.75 14.67 4.80
CA SER A 96 5.60 15.47 5.20
C SER A 96 6.00 16.94 5.46
N ASN A 97 7.12 17.20 6.12
CA ASN A 97 7.62 18.55 6.35
C ASN A 97 8.03 19.25 5.06
N TYR A 98 8.61 18.52 4.11
CA TYR A 98 8.92 19.08 2.80
C TYR A 98 7.64 19.49 2.04
N LEU A 99 6.64 18.62 2.00
CA LEU A 99 5.40 18.86 1.29
C LEU A 99 4.53 19.95 1.92
N LYS A 100 4.61 20.18 3.24
CA LYS A 100 3.94 21.31 3.93
C LYS A 100 4.27 22.68 3.34
N GLN A 101 5.39 22.81 2.65
CA GLN A 101 5.79 24.06 2.00
C GLN A 101 4.93 24.37 0.76
N SER A 102 4.25 23.39 0.19
CA SER A 102 3.52 23.53 -1.09
C SER A 102 2.05 23.17 -1.01
N VAL A 103 1.68 22.26 -0.09
CA VAL A 103 0.29 21.79 0.06
C VAL A 103 -0.04 21.63 1.55
N PRO A 104 -1.32 21.70 1.94
CA PRO A 104 -1.73 21.35 3.29
C PRO A 104 -1.37 19.89 3.60
N VAL A 105 -0.72 19.64 4.74
CA VAL A 105 -0.34 18.30 5.19
C VAL A 105 -0.70 18.14 6.65
N GLU A 106 -1.43 17.11 6.96
CA GLU A 106 -1.70 16.62 8.31
C GLU A 106 -0.89 15.35 8.58
N VAL A 107 -0.53 15.10 9.83
CA VAL A 107 0.18 13.90 10.25
C VAL A 107 -0.48 13.34 11.50
N ILE A 108 -0.98 12.11 11.40
CA ILE A 108 -1.45 11.32 12.54
C ILE A 108 -0.33 10.36 12.94
N LYS A 109 0.06 10.42 14.22
CA LYS A 109 1.12 9.56 14.77
C LYS A 109 0.52 8.45 15.62
N GLU A 110 0.84 7.21 15.28
CA GLU A 110 0.37 6.02 15.97
C GLU A 110 1.48 4.99 16.14
N LYS A 111 1.45 4.19 17.20
CA LYS A 111 2.40 3.07 17.33
C LYS A 111 2.16 1.99 16.29
N LYS A 112 0.88 1.78 15.92
CA LYS A 112 0.45 0.79 14.93
C LYS A 112 -0.55 1.46 14.00
N GLY A 113 -0.19 1.55 12.74
CA GLY A 113 -1.07 2.02 11.68
C GLY A 113 -1.91 0.88 11.09
N HIS A 114 -3.09 1.21 10.57
CA HIS A 114 -3.97 0.27 9.92
C HIS A 114 -3.76 0.26 8.41
N LEU A 115 -3.70 -0.94 7.81
CA LEU A 115 -3.75 -1.13 6.36
C LEU A 115 -5.17 -1.55 5.97
N ASP A 116 -5.82 -0.73 5.19
CA ASP A 116 -7.09 -1.06 4.56
C ASP A 116 -6.89 -1.93 3.31
N HIS A 117 -7.99 -2.35 2.68
CA HIS A 117 -7.88 -3.17 1.47
C HIS A 117 -7.27 -2.42 0.27
N ALA A 118 -7.40 -1.08 0.19
CA ALA A 118 -6.77 -0.31 -0.88
C ALA A 118 -5.23 -0.32 -0.77
N SER A 119 -4.72 -0.49 0.42
CA SER A 119 -3.31 -0.71 0.69
C SER A 119 -2.92 -2.19 0.54
N LEU A 120 -3.72 -3.10 1.12
CA LEU A 120 -3.41 -4.53 1.17
C LEU A 120 -3.41 -5.21 -0.20
N VAL A 121 -4.37 -4.87 -1.07
CA VAL A 121 -4.49 -5.51 -2.39
C VAL A 121 -3.24 -5.31 -3.25
N PRO A 122 -2.76 -4.09 -3.51
CA PRO A 122 -1.52 -3.94 -4.26
C PRO A 122 -0.30 -4.54 -3.54
N LEU A 123 -0.19 -4.37 -2.22
CA LEU A 123 0.90 -4.92 -1.43
C LEU A 123 0.94 -6.45 -1.47
N TYR A 124 -0.21 -7.12 -1.56
CA TYR A 124 -0.30 -8.57 -1.74
C TYR A 124 0.44 -9.04 -3.00
N PHE A 125 0.22 -8.38 -4.15
CA PHE A 125 0.90 -8.73 -5.40
C PHE A 125 2.40 -8.48 -5.33
N PHE A 126 2.82 -7.36 -4.74
CA PHE A 126 4.24 -7.08 -4.52
C PHE A 126 4.87 -8.10 -3.58
N TYR A 127 4.22 -8.42 -2.47
CA TYR A 127 4.72 -9.42 -1.52
C TYR A 127 4.82 -10.81 -2.14
N LYS A 128 3.78 -11.24 -2.85
CA LYS A 128 3.77 -12.54 -3.56
C LYS A 128 4.96 -12.67 -4.52
N LYS A 129 5.32 -11.59 -5.20
CA LYS A 129 6.40 -11.62 -6.18
C LYS A 129 7.78 -11.42 -5.54
N TRP A 130 7.87 -10.52 -4.59
CA TRP A 130 9.17 -10.12 -4.03
C TRP A 130 9.60 -10.93 -2.80
N GLY A 131 8.69 -11.63 -2.15
CA GLY A 131 8.93 -12.38 -0.92
C GLY A 131 9.07 -11.52 0.35
N SER A 132 9.35 -10.23 0.18
CA SER A 132 9.44 -9.25 1.27
C SER A 132 9.10 -7.86 0.75
N LEU A 133 8.59 -7.00 1.62
CA LEU A 133 8.29 -5.59 1.29
C LEU A 133 9.29 -4.66 1.96
N PRO A 134 9.67 -3.55 1.31
CA PRO A 134 10.42 -2.47 1.93
C PRO A 134 9.61 -1.78 3.03
N ASN A 135 10.25 -0.89 3.79
CA ASN A 135 9.55 -0.03 4.73
C ASN A 135 8.49 0.82 4.01
N LEU A 136 7.38 1.08 4.69
CA LEU A 136 6.23 1.77 4.13
C LEU A 136 6.11 3.19 4.70
N ILE A 137 5.77 4.13 3.83
CA ILE A 137 5.18 5.42 4.18
C ILE A 137 3.76 5.40 3.63
N LEU A 138 2.78 5.63 4.49
CA LEU A 138 1.37 5.63 4.12
C LEU A 138 0.80 7.03 4.21
N ALA A 139 0.14 7.45 3.14
CA ALA A 139 -0.64 8.68 3.10
C ALA A 139 -1.91 8.49 2.24
N ASN A 140 -2.79 9.47 2.19
CA ASN A 140 -3.97 9.52 1.34
C ASN A 140 -3.92 10.71 0.39
#